data_9ae19e95e005fa5cd4a9e6e75ad8a28d
#
_entry.id   9ae19e95e005fa5cd4a9e6e75ad8a28d
#
_cell.length_a   1.000
_cell.length_b   1.000
_cell.length_c   1.000
_cell.angle_alpha   90.00
_cell.angle_beta   90.00
_cell.angle_gamma   90.00
#
_symmetry.space_group_name_H-M   'P 1'
#
loop_
_entity.id
_entity.type
_entity.pdbx_description
1 polymer ?
#
loop_
_entity_poly.entity_id
_entity_poly.type
_entity_poly.pdbx_seq_one_letter_code
_entity_poly.pdbx_strand_id
1 'polypeptide(L)'
;MCERDIDTALVTDDDNIFYLTGYYDYLHMDFGRPTIFVVHQHGPSLLITPQIDENSARSLAHCDEIFSWNDGMGDEWREKLPNLIKLSKKIGIEADRIPQIVLSYLSSLNSMEKFVNFSEILEEMRMIKSPEELQVARHAGQVANAMMKAGREAINDGRPEFEVAIATSAAGTRAAAELLEKHYPSGDMSPNTHFLQIMASGEDIVKTHHRASTRIMRIGDPVFLCFCGMTNFYKFKLGFDRTFWINSAKPEHIKVYETALSSQEAALSVLGPGVKAEQVHEAYAEVIK
;
A
#
# COMPACT_ATOMS: atom_id res chain seq x y z
N MET A 1 23.75 -1.17 -1.28
CA MET A 1 24.60 -0.90 -0.10
C MET A 1 26.06 -0.72 -0.49
N CYS A 2 26.68 -1.64 -1.20
CA CYS A 2 28.11 -1.54 -1.57
C CYS A 2 28.48 -0.23 -2.29
N GLU A 3 27.71 0.15 -3.31
CA GLU A 3 27.96 1.36 -4.12
C GLU A 3 27.86 2.68 -3.33
N ARG A 4 27.13 2.68 -2.22
CA ARG A 4 26.91 3.87 -1.35
C ARG A 4 27.66 3.77 -0.02
N ASP A 5 28.54 2.75 0.18
CA ASP A 5 29.29 2.48 1.42
C ASP A 5 28.41 2.40 2.67
N ILE A 6 27.25 1.75 2.58
CA ILE A 6 26.36 1.54 3.72
C ILE A 6 26.66 0.19 4.35
N ASP A 7 27.15 0.20 5.59
CA ASP A 7 27.55 -1.02 6.31
C ASP A 7 26.35 -1.81 6.84
N THR A 8 25.35 -1.10 7.35
CA THR A 8 24.15 -1.68 7.94
C THR A 8 22.94 -0.83 7.55
N ALA A 9 21.83 -1.46 7.20
CA ALA A 9 20.55 -0.80 7.01
C ALA A 9 19.54 -1.28 8.04
N LEU A 10 18.75 -0.34 8.57
CA LEU A 10 17.64 -0.57 9.48
C LEU A 10 16.34 -0.23 8.73
N VAL A 11 15.55 -1.24 8.42
CA VAL A 11 14.28 -1.11 7.71
C VAL A 11 13.14 -1.25 8.72
N THR A 12 12.25 -0.29 8.73
CA THR A 12 11.17 -0.17 9.72
C THR A 12 9.79 0.03 9.11
N ASP A 13 9.72 0.40 7.83
CA ASP A 13 8.46 0.49 7.10
C ASP A 13 7.92 -0.93 6.80
N ASP A 14 6.66 -1.19 7.13
CA ASP A 14 6.05 -2.51 7.02
C ASP A 14 5.95 -3.01 5.57
N ASP A 15 5.73 -2.13 4.60
CA ASP A 15 5.72 -2.50 3.19
C ASP A 15 7.13 -2.91 2.72
N ASN A 16 8.18 -2.26 3.24
CA ASN A 16 9.57 -2.57 2.91
C ASN A 16 10.09 -3.81 3.65
N ILE A 17 9.69 -4.02 4.91
CA ILE A 17 9.95 -5.27 5.63
C ILE A 17 9.31 -6.45 4.88
N PHE A 18 8.04 -6.32 4.50
CA PHE A 18 7.36 -7.34 3.71
C PHE A 18 8.06 -7.58 2.36
N TYR A 19 8.45 -6.53 1.65
CA TYR A 19 9.15 -6.64 0.37
C TYR A 19 10.46 -7.43 0.48
N LEU A 20 11.23 -7.20 1.53
CA LEU A 20 12.53 -7.82 1.72
C LEU A 20 12.47 -9.22 2.35
N THR A 21 11.46 -9.51 3.16
CA THR A 21 11.42 -10.72 3.98
C THR A 21 10.19 -11.60 3.73
N GLY A 22 9.13 -11.08 3.14
CA GLY A 22 7.82 -11.74 3.08
C GLY A 22 7.03 -11.69 4.40
N TYR A 23 7.61 -11.17 5.48
CA TYR A 23 6.95 -11.10 6.77
C TYR A 23 5.83 -10.06 6.78
N TYR A 24 4.63 -10.52 7.12
CA TYR A 24 3.45 -9.67 7.27
C TYR A 24 3.11 -9.51 8.74
N ASP A 25 3.36 -8.32 9.26
CA ASP A 25 3.04 -7.95 10.64
C ASP A 25 1.71 -7.20 10.70
N TYR A 26 0.78 -7.72 11.50
CA TYR A 26 -0.55 -7.12 11.64
C TYR A 26 -0.56 -5.86 12.51
N LEU A 27 0.28 -5.84 13.55
CA LEU A 27 0.31 -4.76 14.55
C LEU A 27 1.54 -3.88 14.45
N HIS A 28 2.21 -3.93 13.29
CA HIS A 28 3.44 -3.20 13.07
C HIS A 28 3.37 -1.76 13.61
N MET A 29 4.30 -1.41 14.51
CA MET A 29 4.41 -0.11 15.16
C MET A 29 3.20 0.35 16.00
N ASP A 30 2.07 -0.30 15.91
CA ASP A 30 0.95 0.01 16.79
C ASP A 30 1.36 -0.18 18.25
N PHE A 31 0.89 0.69 19.10
CA PHE A 31 1.24 0.68 20.53
C PHE A 31 2.74 0.82 20.83
N GLY A 32 3.54 1.37 19.92
CA GLY A 32 4.98 1.56 20.12
C GLY A 32 5.80 0.26 20.12
N ARG A 33 5.35 -0.77 19.41
CA ARG A 33 5.96 -2.11 19.30
C ARG A 33 6.68 -2.27 17.97
N PRO A 34 7.96 -1.84 17.86
CA PRO A 34 8.64 -1.86 16.57
C PRO A 34 9.06 -3.26 16.14
N THR A 35 8.83 -3.54 14.86
CA THR A 35 9.54 -4.56 14.11
C THR A 35 10.62 -3.88 13.30
N ILE A 36 11.85 -4.39 13.34
CA ILE A 36 13.01 -3.80 12.67
C ILE A 36 13.74 -4.90 11.92
N PHE A 37 13.90 -4.73 10.62
CA PHE A 37 14.73 -5.61 9.82
C PHE A 37 16.11 -5.01 9.63
N VAL A 38 17.13 -5.73 10.07
CA VAL A 38 18.53 -5.31 10.02
C VAL A 38 19.25 -6.07 8.92
N VAL A 39 19.85 -5.33 7.97
CA VAL A 39 20.59 -5.89 6.85
C VAL A 39 22.05 -5.40 6.95
N HIS A 40 22.99 -6.32 7.08
CA HIS A 40 24.42 -6.01 7.03
C HIS A 40 24.94 -6.15 5.60
N GLN A 41 25.86 -5.28 5.19
CA GLN A 41 26.55 -5.40 3.90
C GLN A 41 27.32 -6.72 3.80
N HIS A 42 27.94 -7.12 4.90
CA HIS A 42 28.69 -8.36 5.07
C HIS A 42 28.30 -9.00 6.39
N GLY A 43 27.35 -9.91 6.37
CA GLY A 43 26.87 -10.57 7.58
C GLY A 43 25.42 -11.04 7.47
N PRO A 44 24.91 -11.67 8.52
CA PRO A 44 23.52 -12.16 8.52
C PRO A 44 22.53 -11.00 8.56
N SER A 45 21.37 -11.25 7.99
CA SER A 45 20.19 -10.43 8.15
C SER A 45 19.42 -10.84 9.40
N LEU A 46 18.82 -9.89 10.11
CA LEU A 46 18.13 -10.14 11.37
C LEU A 46 16.79 -9.41 11.42
N LEU A 47 15.73 -10.15 11.73
CA LEU A 47 14.43 -9.57 12.04
C LEU A 47 14.26 -9.46 13.56
N ILE A 48 14.04 -8.25 14.06
CA ILE A 48 13.73 -7.95 15.45
C ILE A 48 12.22 -7.70 15.52
N THR A 49 11.48 -8.50 16.30
CA THR A 49 10.01 -8.41 16.38
C THR A 49 9.51 -8.70 17.80
N PRO A 50 8.30 -8.24 18.18
CA PRO A 50 7.69 -8.61 19.45
C PRO A 50 7.54 -10.13 19.62
N GLN A 51 7.68 -10.64 20.83
CA GLN A 51 7.57 -12.09 21.12
C GLN A 51 6.21 -12.68 20.76
N ILE A 52 5.15 -11.88 20.85
CA ILE A 52 3.80 -12.31 20.47
C ILE A 52 3.72 -12.70 18.99
N ASP A 53 4.55 -12.10 18.15
CA ASP A 53 4.58 -12.32 16.70
C ASP A 53 5.70 -13.29 16.26
N GLU A 54 6.46 -13.86 17.19
CA GLU A 54 7.62 -14.70 16.89
C GLU A 54 7.24 -15.91 16.00
N ASN A 55 6.13 -16.58 16.29
CA ASN A 55 5.72 -17.75 15.52
C ASN A 55 5.38 -17.38 14.06
N SER A 56 4.70 -16.26 13.86
CA SER A 56 4.40 -15.73 12.53
C SER A 56 5.67 -15.32 11.80
N ALA A 57 6.59 -14.66 12.50
CA ALA A 57 7.88 -14.28 11.93
C ALA A 57 8.70 -15.51 11.49
N ARG A 58 8.76 -16.56 12.31
CA ARG A 58 9.45 -17.82 11.97
C ARG A 58 8.83 -18.58 10.81
N SER A 59 7.52 -18.43 10.62
CA SER A 59 6.79 -19.06 9.51
C SER A 59 6.96 -18.33 8.19
N LEU A 60 7.05 -17.00 8.23
CA LEU A 60 6.94 -16.14 7.06
C LEU A 60 8.24 -15.46 6.63
N ALA A 61 9.07 -15.08 7.60
CA ALA A 61 10.23 -14.24 7.29
C ALA A 61 11.36 -15.03 6.63
N HIS A 62 11.79 -14.55 5.48
CA HIS A 62 13.02 -14.99 4.82
C HIS A 62 14.19 -14.12 5.32
N CYS A 63 14.85 -14.56 6.38
CA CYS A 63 16.03 -13.90 6.95
C CYS A 63 16.89 -14.94 7.66
N ASP A 64 18.15 -14.56 7.99
CA ASP A 64 19.09 -15.51 8.60
C ASP A 64 18.79 -15.74 10.09
N GLU A 65 18.39 -14.68 10.81
CA GLU A 65 18.12 -14.73 12.25
C GLU A 65 16.83 -14.00 12.61
N ILE A 66 16.14 -14.47 13.64
CA ILE A 66 15.00 -13.80 14.25
C ILE A 66 15.28 -13.62 15.75
N PHE A 67 15.19 -12.38 16.19
CA PHE A 67 15.22 -12.03 17.60
C PHE A 67 13.85 -11.51 18.03
N SER A 68 13.21 -12.24 18.92
CA SER A 68 11.97 -11.81 19.56
C SER A 68 12.25 -11.13 20.89
N TRP A 69 11.55 -10.03 21.15
CA TRP A 69 11.66 -9.29 22.40
C TRP A 69 10.36 -9.37 23.20
N ASN A 70 10.48 -9.26 24.53
CA ASN A 70 9.35 -9.49 25.45
C ASN A 70 8.39 -8.29 25.41
N ASP A 71 7.12 -8.58 25.24
CA ASP A 71 6.03 -7.58 25.12
C ASP A 71 5.74 -6.79 26.41
N GLY A 72 6.23 -7.22 27.55
CA GLY A 72 5.81 -6.67 28.84
C GLY A 72 6.38 -5.28 29.15
N MET A 73 7.62 -5.04 28.76
CA MET A 73 8.38 -3.85 29.20
C MET A 73 8.51 -2.77 28.11
N GLY A 74 8.48 -3.16 26.84
CA GLY A 74 8.47 -2.23 25.70
C GLY A 74 9.83 -1.69 25.25
N ASP A 75 10.91 -2.07 25.94
CA ASP A 75 12.25 -1.54 25.70
C ASP A 75 13.26 -2.56 25.18
N GLU A 76 12.97 -3.83 25.20
CA GLU A 76 13.90 -4.95 24.99
C GLU A 76 14.48 -5.01 23.57
N TRP A 77 13.77 -4.50 22.58
CA TRP A 77 14.29 -4.35 21.22
C TRP A 77 15.53 -3.44 21.18
N ARG A 78 15.65 -2.52 22.13
CA ARG A 78 16.81 -1.62 22.30
C ARG A 78 18.07 -2.35 22.74
N GLU A 79 17.93 -3.45 23.46
CA GLU A 79 19.10 -4.21 23.94
C GLU A 79 19.93 -4.78 22.78
N LYS A 80 19.28 -5.18 21.68
CA LYS A 80 19.95 -5.80 20.54
C LYS A 80 20.61 -4.80 19.62
N LEU A 81 19.96 -3.66 19.36
CA LEU A 81 20.39 -2.69 18.35
C LEU A 81 21.83 -2.18 18.55
N PRO A 82 22.31 -1.80 19.75
CA PRO A 82 23.66 -1.28 19.92
C PRO A 82 24.74 -2.22 19.41
N ASN A 83 24.60 -3.52 19.67
CA ASN A 83 25.58 -4.51 19.23
C ASN A 83 25.60 -4.72 17.73
N LEU A 84 24.45 -4.58 17.06
CA LEU A 84 24.33 -4.75 15.62
C LEU A 84 24.93 -3.59 14.82
N ILE A 85 24.90 -2.38 15.37
CA ILE A 85 25.32 -1.16 14.66
C ILE A 85 26.63 -0.56 15.13
N LYS A 86 27.23 -1.09 16.22
CA LYS A 86 28.43 -0.49 16.86
C LYS A 86 29.64 -0.33 15.94
N LEU A 87 29.82 -1.28 15.02
CA LEU A 87 30.96 -1.29 14.08
C LEU A 87 30.65 -0.54 12.77
N SER A 88 29.40 -0.17 12.54
CA SER A 88 29.00 0.50 11.32
C SER A 88 29.47 1.96 11.31
N LYS A 89 30.09 2.36 10.20
CA LYS A 89 30.48 3.74 9.92
C LYS A 89 29.31 4.52 9.34
N LYS A 90 28.55 3.87 8.41
CA LYS A 90 27.33 4.41 7.81
C LYS A 90 26.17 3.45 8.05
N ILE A 91 25.07 3.98 8.57
CA ILE A 91 23.85 3.26 8.89
C ILE A 91 22.73 3.81 8.02
N GLY A 92 22.20 2.99 7.15
CA GLY A 92 21.03 3.32 6.33
C GLY A 92 19.74 3.29 7.17
N ILE A 93 18.93 4.32 7.09
CA ILE A 93 17.61 4.40 7.70
C ILE A 93 16.58 4.93 6.68
N GLU A 94 15.35 4.61 6.87
CA GLU A 94 14.25 5.18 6.07
C GLU A 94 13.86 6.54 6.65
N ALA A 95 14.60 7.59 6.27
CA ALA A 95 14.57 8.91 6.91
C ALA A 95 13.16 9.50 7.07
N ASP A 96 12.28 9.26 6.07
CA ASP A 96 10.91 9.79 6.03
C ASP A 96 9.87 8.85 6.67
N ARG A 97 10.27 7.62 7.05
CA ARG A 97 9.35 6.58 7.51
C ARG A 97 9.73 5.96 8.85
N ILE A 98 10.99 6.13 9.28
CA ILE A 98 11.44 5.56 10.55
C ILE A 98 10.59 6.10 11.72
N PRO A 99 10.04 5.21 12.55
CA PRO A 99 9.24 5.65 13.69
C PRO A 99 10.03 6.50 14.66
N GLN A 100 9.41 7.56 15.17
CA GLN A 100 10.08 8.51 16.06
C GLN A 100 10.70 7.86 17.30
N ILE A 101 10.08 6.80 17.83
CA ILE A 101 10.60 6.07 18.99
C ILE A 101 11.92 5.37 18.66
N VAL A 102 12.04 4.82 17.44
CA VAL A 102 13.28 4.17 16.96
C VAL A 102 14.34 5.22 16.67
N LEU A 103 13.99 6.28 15.95
CA LEU A 103 14.93 7.36 15.62
C LEU A 103 15.49 8.03 16.86
N SER A 104 14.66 8.34 17.86
CA SER A 104 15.08 8.93 19.12
C SER A 104 16.07 8.05 19.87
N TYR A 105 15.85 6.75 19.88
CA TYR A 105 16.77 5.81 20.50
C TYR A 105 18.10 5.74 19.75
N LEU A 106 18.07 5.59 18.43
CA LEU A 106 19.29 5.56 17.60
C LEU A 106 20.12 6.84 17.76
N SER A 107 19.48 8.00 17.84
CA SER A 107 20.13 9.28 18.04
C SER A 107 20.83 9.37 19.42
N SER A 108 20.36 8.64 20.42
CA SER A 108 21.02 8.56 21.73
C SER A 108 22.25 7.67 21.74
N LEU A 109 22.37 6.74 20.78
CA LEU A 109 23.48 5.79 20.69
C LEU A 109 24.65 6.29 19.82
N ASN A 110 24.36 7.07 18.81
CA ASN A 110 25.34 7.46 17.78
C ASN A 110 25.18 8.92 17.36
N SER A 111 26.28 9.49 16.83
CA SER A 111 26.20 10.77 16.11
C SER A 111 25.25 10.63 14.90
N MET A 112 24.40 11.62 14.71
CA MET A 112 23.46 11.67 13.56
C MET A 112 24.17 11.65 12.20
N GLU A 113 25.44 12.03 12.14
CA GLU A 113 26.26 11.99 10.92
C GLU A 113 26.48 10.58 10.37
N LYS A 114 26.30 9.56 11.19
CA LYS A 114 26.38 8.15 10.73
C LYS A 114 25.15 7.69 9.97
N PHE A 115 24.00 8.36 10.13
CA PHE A 115 22.76 7.96 9.50
C PHE A 115 22.64 8.57 8.10
N VAL A 116 22.33 7.72 7.13
CA VAL A 116 22.13 8.11 5.73
C VAL A 116 20.77 7.61 5.25
N ASN A 117 20.16 8.33 4.31
CA ASN A 117 18.90 7.93 3.75
C ASN A 117 19.03 6.64 2.92
N PHE A 118 18.25 5.63 3.28
CA PHE A 118 18.19 4.33 2.60
C PHE A 118 16.93 4.18 1.73
N SER A 119 15.94 5.05 1.91
CA SER A 119 14.64 4.97 1.21
C SER A 119 14.80 4.92 -0.30
N GLU A 120 15.69 5.75 -0.86
CA GLU A 120 15.92 5.80 -2.31
C GLU A 120 16.37 4.44 -2.89
N ILE A 121 17.18 3.68 -2.17
CA ILE A 121 17.63 2.35 -2.62
C ILE A 121 16.43 1.39 -2.70
N LEU A 122 15.57 1.40 -1.68
CA LEU A 122 14.37 0.56 -1.65
C LEU A 122 13.37 0.97 -2.75
N GLU A 123 13.21 2.26 -2.97
CA GLU A 123 12.36 2.78 -4.05
C GLU A 123 12.87 2.35 -5.42
N GLU A 124 14.17 2.48 -5.69
CA GLU A 124 14.80 2.04 -6.92
C GLU A 124 14.61 0.52 -7.15
N MET A 125 14.81 -0.30 -6.10
CA MET A 125 14.61 -1.75 -6.16
C MET A 125 13.16 -2.12 -6.48
N ARG A 126 12.19 -1.39 -5.90
CA ARG A 126 10.74 -1.64 -6.08
C ARG A 126 10.18 -1.05 -7.38
N MET A 127 10.90 -0.13 -8.02
CA MET A 127 10.44 0.53 -9.24
C MET A 127 10.35 -0.44 -10.42
N ILE A 128 11.33 -1.33 -10.58
CA ILE A 128 11.36 -2.32 -11.65
C ILE A 128 10.88 -3.66 -11.08
N LYS A 129 9.72 -4.12 -11.57
CA LYS A 129 9.06 -5.34 -11.08
C LYS A 129 9.63 -6.59 -11.73
N SER A 130 9.82 -7.64 -10.93
CA SER A 130 10.11 -8.98 -11.44
C SER A 130 8.88 -9.60 -12.14
N PRO A 131 9.05 -10.69 -12.91
CA PRO A 131 7.90 -11.42 -13.47
C PRO A 131 6.91 -11.90 -12.42
N GLU A 132 7.38 -12.31 -11.24
CA GLU A 132 6.57 -12.78 -10.12
C GLU A 132 5.77 -11.61 -9.52
N GLU A 133 6.40 -10.46 -9.30
CA GLU A 133 5.74 -9.25 -8.83
C GLU A 133 4.70 -8.74 -9.82
N LEU A 134 4.97 -8.84 -11.14
CA LEU A 134 3.96 -8.54 -12.17
C LEU A 134 2.77 -9.50 -12.10
N GLN A 135 2.99 -10.77 -11.74
CA GLN A 135 1.89 -11.72 -11.55
C GLN A 135 1.05 -11.34 -10.33
N VAL A 136 1.68 -10.97 -9.22
CA VAL A 136 0.97 -10.45 -8.02
C VAL A 136 0.15 -9.20 -8.38
N ALA A 137 0.73 -8.29 -9.15
CA ALA A 137 0.02 -7.08 -9.61
C ALA A 137 -1.21 -7.42 -10.47
N ARG A 138 -1.13 -8.45 -11.33
CA ARG A 138 -2.29 -8.92 -12.11
C ARG A 138 -3.37 -9.51 -11.21
N HIS A 139 -3.00 -10.28 -10.20
CA HIS A 139 -3.96 -10.81 -9.22
C HIS A 139 -4.61 -9.67 -8.41
N ALA A 140 -3.85 -8.68 -7.98
CA ALA A 140 -4.40 -7.47 -7.35
C ALA A 140 -5.41 -6.78 -8.28
N GLY A 141 -5.13 -6.72 -9.59
CA GLY A 141 -6.06 -6.21 -10.60
C GLY A 141 -7.36 -7.02 -10.70
N GLN A 142 -7.30 -8.34 -10.56
CA GLN A 142 -8.49 -9.20 -10.54
C GLN A 142 -9.37 -8.92 -9.30
N VAL A 143 -8.74 -8.76 -8.13
CA VAL A 143 -9.44 -8.36 -6.90
C VAL A 143 -10.13 -7.02 -7.09
N ALA A 144 -9.41 -6.02 -7.61
CA ALA A 144 -9.95 -4.68 -7.86
C ALA A 144 -11.14 -4.71 -8.84
N ASN A 145 -11.06 -5.52 -9.89
CA ASN A 145 -12.16 -5.70 -10.84
C ASN A 145 -13.40 -6.35 -10.18
N ALA A 146 -13.21 -7.34 -9.31
CA ALA A 146 -14.31 -7.94 -8.55
C ALA A 146 -14.99 -6.92 -7.64
N MET A 147 -14.21 -6.07 -6.96
CA MET A 147 -14.72 -4.97 -6.15
C MET A 147 -15.53 -3.98 -6.97
N MET A 148 -15.00 -3.54 -8.12
CA MET A 148 -15.69 -2.56 -8.98
C MET A 148 -17.00 -3.13 -9.55
N LYS A 149 -17.01 -4.39 -9.99
CA LYS A 149 -18.20 -5.08 -10.46
C LYS A 149 -19.28 -5.12 -9.38
N ALA A 150 -18.93 -5.56 -8.18
CA ALA A 150 -19.87 -5.63 -7.06
C ALA A 150 -20.38 -4.23 -6.64
N GLY A 151 -19.51 -3.22 -6.65
CA GLY A 151 -19.91 -1.84 -6.40
C GLY A 151 -20.93 -1.34 -7.41
N ARG A 152 -20.68 -1.56 -8.70
CA ARG A 152 -21.65 -1.22 -9.78
C ARG A 152 -23.00 -1.90 -9.58
N GLU A 153 -23.01 -3.20 -9.26
CA GLU A 153 -24.22 -3.99 -9.07
C GLU A 153 -25.00 -3.56 -7.80
N ALA A 154 -24.31 -3.03 -6.80
CA ALA A 154 -24.92 -2.54 -5.57
C ALA A 154 -25.51 -1.13 -5.68
N ILE A 155 -25.09 -0.33 -6.67
CA ILE A 155 -25.64 1.02 -6.91
C ILE A 155 -27.08 0.89 -7.38
N ASN A 156 -28.04 1.42 -6.58
CA ASN A 156 -29.45 1.38 -6.92
C ASN A 156 -30.25 2.47 -6.20
N ASP A 157 -31.40 2.85 -6.78
CA ASP A 157 -32.33 3.75 -6.12
C ASP A 157 -32.81 3.18 -4.77
N GLY A 158 -32.89 4.03 -3.77
CA GLY A 158 -33.32 3.67 -2.43
C GLY A 158 -32.27 2.99 -1.55
N ARG A 159 -31.08 2.67 -2.07
CA ARG A 159 -29.99 2.12 -1.27
C ARG A 159 -29.11 3.20 -0.65
N PRO A 160 -28.65 3.01 0.59
CA PRO A 160 -27.64 3.90 1.18
C PRO A 160 -26.24 3.60 0.60
N GLU A 161 -25.37 4.63 0.58
CA GLU A 161 -24.02 4.53 0.04
C GLU A 161 -23.17 3.45 0.73
N PHE A 162 -23.29 3.29 2.06
CA PHE A 162 -22.48 2.31 2.81
C PHE A 162 -22.72 0.86 2.38
N GLU A 163 -23.89 0.53 1.83
CA GLU A 163 -24.18 -0.82 1.31
C GLU A 163 -23.31 -1.14 0.06
N VAL A 164 -22.99 -0.13 -0.75
CA VAL A 164 -22.05 -0.29 -1.86
C VAL A 164 -20.64 -0.57 -1.33
N ALA A 165 -20.23 0.13 -0.27
CA ALA A 165 -18.92 -0.09 0.35
C ALA A 165 -18.81 -1.52 0.95
N ILE A 166 -19.87 -2.02 1.60
CA ILE A 166 -19.91 -3.40 2.10
C ILE A 166 -19.81 -4.41 0.93
N ALA A 167 -20.58 -4.20 -0.14
CA ALA A 167 -20.58 -5.09 -1.29
C ALA A 167 -19.19 -5.17 -1.95
N THR A 168 -18.51 -4.04 -2.12
CA THR A 168 -17.16 -3.99 -2.69
C THR A 168 -16.14 -4.74 -1.83
N SER A 169 -16.12 -4.48 -0.52
CA SER A 169 -15.19 -5.14 0.40
C SER A 169 -15.43 -6.66 0.46
N ALA A 170 -16.69 -7.09 0.53
CA ALA A 170 -17.05 -8.50 0.53
C ALA A 170 -16.61 -9.22 -0.74
N ALA A 171 -16.82 -8.62 -1.91
CA ALA A 171 -16.41 -9.19 -3.20
C ALA A 171 -14.88 -9.26 -3.34
N GLY A 172 -14.18 -8.19 -2.93
CA GLY A 172 -12.72 -8.16 -2.93
C GLY A 172 -12.11 -9.24 -2.05
N THR A 173 -12.62 -9.38 -0.82
CA THR A 173 -12.15 -10.41 0.13
C THR A 173 -12.34 -11.81 -0.42
N ARG A 174 -13.50 -12.12 -1.04
CA ARG A 174 -13.73 -13.44 -1.66
C ARG A 174 -12.79 -13.71 -2.82
N ALA A 175 -12.64 -12.73 -3.73
CA ALA A 175 -11.73 -12.86 -4.86
C ALA A 175 -10.26 -13.03 -4.42
N ALA A 176 -9.85 -12.30 -3.39
CA ALA A 176 -8.52 -12.45 -2.79
C ALA A 176 -8.33 -13.85 -2.19
N ALA A 177 -9.32 -14.37 -1.45
CA ALA A 177 -9.26 -15.70 -0.85
C ALA A 177 -9.10 -16.81 -1.90
N GLU A 178 -9.87 -16.75 -3.00
CA GLU A 178 -9.76 -17.70 -4.12
C GLU A 178 -8.37 -17.67 -4.78
N LEU A 179 -7.80 -16.47 -4.96
CA LEU A 179 -6.46 -16.33 -5.54
C LEU A 179 -5.38 -16.82 -4.58
N LEU A 180 -5.51 -16.55 -3.29
CA LEU A 180 -4.58 -17.04 -2.26
C LEU A 180 -4.57 -18.57 -2.22
N GLU A 181 -5.73 -19.19 -2.14
CA GLU A 181 -5.86 -20.66 -2.13
C GLU A 181 -5.24 -21.31 -3.36
N LYS A 182 -5.46 -20.71 -4.53
CA LYS A 182 -5.04 -21.29 -5.81
C LYS A 182 -3.55 -21.08 -6.12
N HIS A 183 -2.99 -19.93 -5.76
CA HIS A 183 -1.68 -19.51 -6.24
C HIS A 183 -0.64 -19.30 -5.14
N TYR A 184 -1.05 -19.21 -3.87
CA TYR A 184 -0.19 -18.88 -2.73
C TYR A 184 -0.47 -19.80 -1.52
N PRO A 185 -0.22 -21.10 -1.67
CA PRO A 185 -0.67 -22.12 -0.70
C PRO A 185 -0.02 -22.05 0.68
N SER A 186 1.08 -21.31 0.84
CA SER A 186 1.70 -21.05 2.15
C SER A 186 0.99 -19.95 2.95
N GLY A 187 -0.20 -19.61 2.56
CA GLY A 187 -1.03 -18.48 2.81
C GLY A 187 -1.41 -18.10 4.23
N ASP A 188 -0.46 -17.61 5.02
CA ASP A 188 -0.78 -16.85 6.24
C ASP A 188 -1.23 -15.40 5.92
N MET A 189 -1.27 -15.03 4.63
CA MET A 189 -1.76 -13.73 4.18
C MET A 189 -3.28 -13.66 4.31
N SER A 190 -3.77 -12.65 5.04
CA SER A 190 -5.20 -12.39 5.12
C SER A 190 -5.77 -11.93 3.77
N PRO A 191 -6.91 -12.47 3.32
CA PRO A 191 -7.58 -12.01 2.10
C PRO A 191 -8.28 -10.66 2.25
N ASN A 192 -8.18 -10.02 3.40
CA ASN A 192 -8.88 -8.77 3.67
C ASN A 192 -8.49 -7.67 2.69
N THR A 193 -9.50 -7.04 2.11
CA THR A 193 -9.37 -5.80 1.34
C THR A 193 -9.81 -4.62 2.19
N HIS A 194 -9.28 -3.44 1.90
CA HIS A 194 -9.72 -2.25 2.60
C HIS A 194 -11.17 -1.89 2.27
N PHE A 195 -11.87 -1.32 3.22
CA PHE A 195 -13.22 -0.80 3.04
C PHE A 195 -13.19 0.40 2.07
N LEU A 196 -14.17 0.46 1.15
CA LEU A 196 -14.28 1.58 0.20
C LEU A 196 -14.40 2.92 0.95
N GLN A 197 -13.37 3.73 0.87
CA GLN A 197 -13.30 4.98 1.63
C GLN A 197 -13.80 6.18 0.82
N ILE A 198 -13.66 6.17 -0.50
CA ILE A 198 -14.05 7.29 -1.34
C ILE A 198 -15.21 6.83 -2.22
N MET A 199 -16.37 7.33 -1.87
CA MET A 199 -17.61 7.17 -2.63
C MET A 199 -18.47 8.40 -2.38
N ALA A 200 -19.04 8.93 -3.44
CA ALA A 200 -19.97 10.04 -3.38
C ALA A 200 -21.13 9.82 -4.33
N SER A 201 -22.32 10.25 -3.95
CA SER A 201 -23.50 10.23 -4.83
C SER A 201 -24.25 11.56 -4.79
N GLY A 202 -24.96 11.87 -5.88
CA GLY A 202 -25.77 13.06 -6.02
C GLY A 202 -24.99 14.36 -5.84
N GLU A 203 -25.44 15.24 -4.98
CA GLU A 203 -24.81 16.53 -4.70
C GLU A 203 -23.45 16.44 -4.01
N ASP A 204 -23.18 15.33 -3.30
CA ASP A 204 -21.93 15.11 -2.60
C ASP A 204 -20.76 14.77 -3.54
N ILE A 205 -21.01 14.53 -4.83
CA ILE A 205 -19.95 14.18 -5.80
C ILE A 205 -18.89 15.28 -5.97
N VAL A 206 -19.21 16.51 -5.62
CA VAL A 206 -18.26 17.63 -5.63
C VAL A 206 -17.28 17.63 -4.45
N LYS A 207 -17.51 16.77 -3.47
CA LYS A 207 -16.62 16.60 -2.30
C LYS A 207 -15.57 15.56 -2.63
N THR A 208 -14.37 15.99 -2.97
CA THR A 208 -13.30 15.15 -3.55
C THR A 208 -12.99 13.87 -2.76
N HIS A 209 -13.01 13.91 -1.42
CA HIS A 209 -12.73 12.74 -0.57
C HIS A 209 -13.93 12.36 0.30
N HIS A 210 -15.13 12.49 -0.26
CA HIS A 210 -16.35 12.04 0.41
C HIS A 210 -16.28 10.53 0.69
N ARG A 211 -16.74 10.16 1.86
CA ARG A 211 -16.79 8.75 2.28
C ARG A 211 -18.19 8.21 2.16
N ALA A 212 -18.31 6.92 1.85
CA ALA A 212 -19.59 6.24 1.83
C ALA A 212 -20.36 6.51 3.14
N SER A 213 -21.53 7.11 3.01
CA SER A 213 -22.36 7.60 4.11
C SER A 213 -23.69 6.85 4.20
N THR A 214 -24.57 7.31 5.08
CA THR A 214 -25.97 6.84 5.17
C THR A 214 -26.90 7.52 4.16
N ARG A 215 -26.37 8.38 3.26
CA ARG A 215 -27.16 9.01 2.22
C ARG A 215 -27.83 7.94 1.36
N ILE A 216 -29.13 8.13 1.12
CA ILE A 216 -29.92 7.27 0.22
C ILE A 216 -29.76 7.76 -1.20
N MET A 217 -29.24 6.92 -2.07
CA MET A 217 -29.09 7.18 -3.50
C MET A 217 -30.44 7.27 -4.21
N ARG A 218 -30.56 8.11 -5.25
CA ARG A 218 -31.81 8.37 -5.99
C ARG A 218 -31.58 8.28 -7.50
N ILE A 219 -32.65 8.00 -8.23
CA ILE A 219 -32.66 8.08 -9.69
C ILE A 219 -32.13 9.43 -10.15
N GLY A 220 -31.23 9.41 -11.12
CA GLY A 220 -30.56 10.60 -11.66
C GLY A 220 -29.31 11.02 -10.91
N ASP A 221 -29.02 10.43 -9.75
CA ASP A 221 -27.78 10.70 -9.05
C ASP A 221 -26.57 10.22 -9.86
N PRO A 222 -25.53 11.05 -10.04
CA PRO A 222 -24.21 10.56 -10.35
C PRO A 222 -23.63 9.84 -9.13
N VAL A 223 -22.86 8.78 -9.36
CA VAL A 223 -22.20 8.00 -8.31
C VAL A 223 -20.75 7.79 -8.69
N PHE A 224 -19.84 8.23 -7.85
CA PHE A 224 -18.40 8.09 -8.05
C PHE A 224 -17.87 7.04 -7.08
N LEU A 225 -17.17 6.04 -7.63
CA LEU A 225 -16.43 5.04 -6.86
C LEU A 225 -14.93 5.20 -7.11
N CYS A 226 -14.16 5.36 -6.05
CA CYS A 226 -12.70 5.47 -6.12
C CYS A 226 -12.05 4.47 -5.16
N PHE A 227 -11.20 3.63 -5.71
CA PHE A 227 -10.46 2.62 -4.97
C PHE A 227 -9.03 3.04 -4.59
N CYS A 228 -8.72 4.33 -4.53
CA CYS A 228 -7.40 4.90 -4.26
C CYS A 228 -6.55 4.08 -3.26
N GLY A 229 -5.79 3.11 -3.75
CA GLY A 229 -4.97 2.22 -2.93
C GLY A 229 -5.74 1.26 -2.00
N MET A 230 -7.05 1.11 -2.21
CA MET A 230 -7.93 0.29 -1.35
C MET A 230 -7.76 -1.20 -1.58
N THR A 231 -7.43 -1.59 -2.82
CA THR A 231 -7.08 -2.97 -3.12
C THR A 231 -5.68 -3.23 -2.63
N ASN A 232 -5.56 -4.01 -1.57
CA ASN A 232 -4.28 -4.38 -0.99
C ASN A 232 -4.13 -5.89 -1.03
N PHE A 233 -3.56 -6.39 -2.11
CA PHE A 233 -3.26 -7.81 -2.29
C PHE A 233 -1.75 -8.00 -2.35
N TYR A 234 -1.17 -8.72 -1.38
CA TYR A 234 0.28 -8.85 -1.23
C TYR A 234 1.00 -7.49 -1.23
N LYS A 235 0.44 -6.52 -0.51
CA LYS A 235 0.93 -5.13 -0.45
C LYS A 235 0.93 -4.38 -1.80
N PHE A 236 0.41 -4.98 -2.88
CA PHE A 236 0.11 -4.25 -4.11
C PHE A 236 -1.16 -3.43 -3.91
N LYS A 237 -1.00 -2.13 -3.83
CA LYS A 237 -2.08 -1.16 -3.66
C LYS A 237 -2.46 -0.61 -5.03
N LEU A 238 -3.62 -1.00 -5.54
CA LEU A 238 -4.16 -0.48 -6.79
C LEU A 238 -5.25 0.55 -6.54
N GLY A 239 -5.35 1.51 -7.43
CA GLY A 239 -6.39 2.50 -7.42
C GLY A 239 -6.91 2.77 -8.82
N PHE A 240 -8.22 2.85 -8.97
CA PHE A 240 -8.89 3.32 -10.18
C PHE A 240 -10.30 3.77 -9.86
N ASP A 241 -10.86 4.61 -10.72
CA ASP A 241 -12.11 5.29 -10.48
C ASP A 241 -13.11 4.99 -11.58
N ARG A 242 -14.40 5.02 -11.23
CA ARG A 242 -15.50 4.97 -12.20
C ARG A 242 -16.66 5.83 -11.73
N THR A 243 -17.29 6.46 -12.69
CA THR A 243 -18.53 7.22 -12.49
C THR A 243 -19.71 6.47 -13.12
N PHE A 244 -20.79 6.41 -12.38
CA PHE A 244 -22.04 5.79 -12.80
C PHE A 244 -23.20 6.78 -12.63
N TRP A 245 -24.36 6.46 -13.21
CA TRP A 245 -25.63 7.16 -12.96
C TRP A 245 -26.72 6.16 -12.68
N ILE A 246 -27.64 6.53 -11.82
CA ILE A 246 -28.81 5.69 -11.50
C ILE A 246 -29.89 5.98 -12.53
N ASN A 247 -30.10 5.07 -13.45
CA ASN A 247 -31.08 5.05 -14.55
C ASN A 247 -30.96 6.19 -15.58
N SER A 248 -30.64 7.41 -15.18
CA SER A 248 -30.57 8.58 -16.08
C SER A 248 -29.44 9.52 -15.69
N ALA A 249 -28.90 10.22 -16.69
CA ALA A 249 -27.89 11.24 -16.48
C ALA A 249 -28.34 12.54 -17.16
N LYS A 250 -27.99 13.68 -16.58
CA LYS A 250 -28.20 14.97 -17.22
C LYS A 250 -27.21 15.17 -18.36
N PRO A 251 -27.63 15.80 -19.50
CA PRO A 251 -26.72 16.02 -20.63
C PRO A 251 -25.41 16.74 -20.26
N GLU A 252 -25.49 17.73 -19.37
CA GLU A 252 -24.34 18.47 -18.89
C GLU A 252 -23.33 17.58 -18.12
N HIS A 253 -23.81 16.59 -17.34
CA HIS A 253 -22.96 15.63 -16.65
C HIS A 253 -22.25 14.71 -17.64
N ILE A 254 -22.97 14.24 -18.67
CA ILE A 254 -22.39 13.39 -19.72
C ILE A 254 -21.30 14.13 -20.46
N LYS A 255 -21.52 15.38 -20.83
CA LYS A 255 -20.50 16.21 -21.51
C LYS A 255 -19.22 16.32 -20.68
N VAL A 256 -19.32 16.60 -19.38
CA VAL A 256 -18.14 16.67 -18.48
C VAL A 256 -17.43 15.32 -18.42
N TYR A 257 -18.18 14.23 -18.30
CA TYR A 257 -17.62 12.87 -18.27
C TYR A 257 -16.89 12.51 -19.58
N GLU A 258 -17.48 12.80 -20.74
CA GLU A 258 -16.86 12.56 -22.04
C GLU A 258 -15.57 13.37 -22.23
N THR A 259 -15.55 14.61 -21.75
CA THR A 259 -14.33 15.43 -21.76
C THR A 259 -13.23 14.80 -20.89
N ALA A 260 -13.57 14.34 -19.68
CA ALA A 260 -12.64 13.65 -18.79
C ALA A 260 -12.12 12.34 -19.40
N LEU A 261 -13.00 11.56 -20.06
CA LEU A 261 -12.63 10.33 -20.75
C LEU A 261 -11.68 10.60 -21.92
N SER A 262 -11.98 11.58 -22.76
CA SER A 262 -11.12 11.98 -23.89
C SER A 262 -9.75 12.47 -23.41
N SER A 263 -9.72 13.17 -22.28
CA SER A 263 -8.47 13.61 -21.64
C SER A 263 -7.63 12.43 -21.16
N GLN A 264 -8.25 11.43 -20.52
CA GLN A 264 -7.56 10.19 -20.12
C GLN A 264 -7.02 9.42 -21.33
N GLU A 265 -7.81 9.29 -22.39
CA GLU A 265 -7.39 8.61 -23.63
C GLU A 265 -6.21 9.30 -24.29
N ALA A 266 -6.21 10.65 -24.31
CA ALA A 266 -5.07 11.43 -24.80
C ALA A 266 -3.80 11.15 -23.99
N ALA A 267 -3.88 11.14 -22.66
CA ALA A 267 -2.76 10.79 -21.79
C ALA A 267 -2.24 9.38 -22.03
N LEU A 268 -3.14 8.38 -22.13
CA LEU A 268 -2.79 6.99 -22.38
C LEU A 268 -2.14 6.78 -23.77
N SER A 269 -2.56 7.55 -24.77
CA SER A 269 -2.03 7.45 -26.13
C SER A 269 -0.54 7.81 -26.26
N VAL A 270 -0.04 8.66 -25.38
CA VAL A 270 1.38 9.09 -25.36
C VAL A 270 2.22 8.32 -24.35
N LEU A 271 1.60 7.54 -23.49
CA LEU A 271 2.30 6.80 -22.44
C LEU A 271 3.14 5.67 -23.03
N GLY A 272 4.44 5.68 -22.75
CA GLY A 272 5.36 4.64 -23.25
C GLY A 272 6.77 4.77 -22.69
N PRO A 273 7.65 3.80 -22.99
CA PRO A 273 9.04 3.86 -22.55
C PRO A 273 9.76 5.12 -23.04
N GLY A 274 10.44 5.81 -22.11
CA GLY A 274 11.19 7.04 -22.42
C GLY A 274 10.36 8.34 -22.45
N VAL A 275 9.04 8.24 -22.30
CA VAL A 275 8.17 9.44 -22.22
C VAL A 275 8.26 10.01 -20.81
N LYS A 276 8.45 11.33 -20.72
CA LYS A 276 8.45 12.04 -19.45
C LYS A 276 7.02 12.23 -18.93
N ALA A 277 6.84 12.22 -17.61
CA ALA A 277 5.54 12.45 -16.99
C ALA A 277 4.89 13.79 -17.38
N GLU A 278 5.70 14.84 -17.58
CA GLU A 278 5.23 16.15 -18.07
C GLU A 278 4.53 16.07 -19.42
N GLN A 279 5.03 15.23 -20.36
CA GLN A 279 4.43 15.06 -21.68
C GLN A 279 3.06 14.37 -21.61
N VAL A 280 2.91 13.42 -20.69
CA VAL A 280 1.62 12.77 -20.40
C VAL A 280 0.64 13.78 -19.81
N HIS A 281 1.11 14.64 -18.89
CA HIS A 281 0.30 15.70 -18.31
C HIS A 281 -0.13 16.74 -19.37
N GLU A 282 0.77 17.15 -20.26
CA GLU A 282 0.46 18.08 -21.35
C GLU A 282 -0.62 17.54 -22.27
N ALA A 283 -0.51 16.25 -22.68
CA ALA A 283 -1.48 15.62 -23.57
C ALA A 283 -2.89 15.60 -22.94
N TYR A 284 -2.99 15.31 -21.67
CA TYR A 284 -4.26 15.33 -20.95
C TYR A 284 -4.79 16.78 -20.78
N ALA A 285 -3.93 17.73 -20.45
CA ALA A 285 -4.33 19.12 -20.17
C ALA A 285 -4.82 19.86 -21.43
N GLU A 286 -4.30 19.54 -22.61
CA GLU A 286 -4.76 20.13 -23.88
C GLU A 286 -6.24 19.86 -24.19
N VAL A 287 -6.77 18.70 -23.77
CA VAL A 287 -8.18 18.33 -23.98
C VAL A 287 -9.12 19.10 -23.06
N ILE A 288 -8.65 19.52 -21.89
CA ILE A 288 -9.48 20.21 -20.88
C ILE A 288 -9.50 21.73 -21.08
N LYS A 289 -8.51 22.30 -21.76
CA LYS A 289 -8.47 23.74 -22.12
C LYS A 289 -9.62 24.11 -23.06
#